data_902ddd478f0c8b2a72184dc3a77787c7
#
_entry.id   902ddd478f0c8b2a72184dc3a77787c7
#
_cell.length_a   1.000
_cell.length_b   1.000
_cell.length_c   1.000
_cell.angle_alpha   90.00
_cell.angle_beta   90.00
_cell.angle_gamma   90.00
#
_symmetry.space_group_name_H-M   'P 1'
#
loop_
_entity.id
_entity.type
_entity.pdbx_description
1 polymer ?
#
loop_
_entity_poly.entity_id
_entity_poly.type
_entity_poly.pdbx_seq_one_letter_code
_entity_poly.pdbx_strand_id
1 'polypeptide(L)'
;MTLFLNSPDFKAIQRAGASGEYASSDWRIRMGSAAVATAMLGRVDLTIEGQDDFLALAKQSTLDKSGLILASTHTTDQDITIAIAALSPVTDVAVTTASPNMSLRKPLLYSLYTLGGLDNFYPVPFRIDPSKAKQRYAPLPFSMSDYDSLTDRMTAGTSVVSAVQNPRTAKGVANTGRIGDDFGQLVPHLALTTGRPVVPINVMIEGQQQNPAQLNYGTFGIAFARREKEAMIVFGAPVTADEELVGEYKEVRQSDKRSACNELYHMRKSFGTAVLAILKETESAYYDK
;
A
#
# COMPACT_ATOMS: atom_id res chain seq x y z
N MET A 1 -8.19 26.88 8.62
CA MET A 1 -8.24 25.40 8.70
C MET A 1 -7.02 24.89 7.96
N THR A 2 -5.95 24.55 8.69
CA THR A 2 -4.75 23.98 8.09
C THR A 2 -5.08 22.52 7.80
N LEU A 3 -5.31 22.22 6.55
CA LEU A 3 -5.64 20.88 6.09
C LEU A 3 -4.35 20.09 5.93
N PHE A 4 -4.39 18.78 6.03
CA PHE A 4 -3.35 17.84 5.60
C PHE A 4 -2.70 18.27 4.28
N LEU A 5 -3.48 18.78 3.34
CA LEU A 5 -3.05 19.34 2.06
C LEU A 5 -2.14 20.58 2.16
N ASN A 6 -1.93 21.12 3.34
CA ASN A 6 -1.11 22.33 3.54
C ASN A 6 0.30 22.06 4.10
N SER A 7 0.66 20.79 4.36
CA SER A 7 2.02 20.43 4.71
C SER A 7 3.01 20.88 3.62
N PRO A 8 4.17 21.45 3.98
CA PRO A 8 5.20 21.85 3.02
C PRO A 8 5.63 20.70 2.09
N ASP A 9 5.83 19.50 2.65
CA ASP A 9 6.26 18.33 1.93
C ASP A 9 5.19 17.83 0.94
N PHE A 10 3.93 17.80 1.38
CA PHE A 10 2.83 17.46 0.49
C PHE A 10 2.69 18.46 -0.67
N LYS A 11 2.86 19.74 -0.39
CA LYS A 11 2.88 20.78 -1.45
C LYS A 11 4.06 20.63 -2.39
N ALA A 12 5.20 20.15 -1.91
CA ALA A 12 6.35 19.86 -2.77
C ALA A 12 6.04 18.74 -3.75
N ILE A 13 5.43 17.64 -3.28
CA ILE A 13 4.97 16.53 -4.16
C ILE A 13 3.92 17.02 -5.16
N GLN A 14 2.95 17.83 -4.72
CA GLN A 14 1.95 18.39 -5.64
C GLN A 14 2.57 19.27 -6.73
N ARG A 15 3.56 20.11 -6.38
CA ARG A 15 4.30 20.92 -7.35
C ARG A 15 5.10 20.07 -8.32
N ALA A 16 5.77 19.02 -7.82
CA ALA A 16 6.45 18.06 -8.67
C ALA A 16 5.47 17.43 -9.67
N GLY A 17 4.33 16.93 -9.22
CA GLY A 17 3.30 16.36 -10.09
C GLY A 17 2.72 17.34 -11.12
N ALA A 18 2.71 18.63 -10.81
CA ALA A 18 2.25 19.68 -11.73
C ALA A 18 3.30 20.06 -12.79
N SER A 19 4.56 19.62 -12.67
CA SER A 19 5.64 19.95 -13.62
C SER A 19 5.48 19.29 -15.00
N GLY A 20 4.66 18.25 -15.09
CA GLY A 20 4.49 17.44 -16.30
C GLY A 20 5.58 16.39 -16.51
N GLU A 21 6.54 16.26 -15.59
CA GLU A 21 7.64 15.28 -15.67
C GLU A 21 7.27 13.92 -15.09
N TYR A 22 6.10 13.80 -14.48
CA TYR A 22 5.64 12.61 -13.78
C TYR A 22 4.34 12.08 -14.36
N ALA A 23 4.19 10.76 -14.38
CA ALA A 23 2.88 10.14 -14.55
C ALA A 23 2.04 10.44 -13.32
N SER A 24 0.86 11.01 -13.50
CA SER A 24 -0.05 11.27 -12.39
C SER A 24 -1.30 10.44 -12.52
N SER A 25 -1.86 10.03 -11.40
CA SER A 25 -3.14 9.33 -11.38
C SER A 25 -4.28 10.20 -11.91
N ASP A 26 -5.37 9.55 -12.29
CA ASP A 26 -6.65 10.21 -12.58
C ASP A 26 -6.99 11.23 -11.49
N TRP A 27 -7.56 12.37 -11.88
CA TRP A 27 -7.92 13.45 -10.97
C TRP A 27 -8.85 12.98 -9.84
N ARG A 28 -9.69 11.97 -10.10
CA ARG A 28 -10.64 11.42 -9.11
C ARG A 28 -9.89 10.74 -7.97
N ILE A 29 -8.86 9.95 -8.25
CA ILE A 29 -8.08 9.30 -7.20
C ILE A 29 -7.26 10.33 -6.44
N ARG A 30 -6.68 11.33 -7.12
CA ARG A 30 -5.92 12.41 -6.47
C ARG A 30 -6.78 13.22 -5.52
N MET A 31 -7.93 13.70 -5.98
CA MET A 31 -8.83 14.52 -5.17
C MET A 31 -9.57 13.69 -4.13
N GLY A 32 -10.00 12.48 -4.49
CA GLY A 32 -10.73 11.58 -3.60
C GLY A 32 -9.85 11.13 -2.42
N SER A 33 -8.62 10.69 -2.67
CA SER A 33 -7.71 10.26 -1.60
C SER A 33 -7.31 11.43 -0.70
N ALA A 34 -7.04 12.60 -1.27
CA ALA A 34 -6.72 13.79 -0.51
C ALA A 34 -7.90 14.28 0.36
N ALA A 35 -9.13 14.24 -0.17
CA ALA A 35 -10.32 14.59 0.57
C ALA A 35 -10.58 13.61 1.72
N VAL A 36 -10.43 12.31 1.46
CA VAL A 36 -10.60 11.27 2.48
C VAL A 36 -9.51 11.39 3.55
N ALA A 37 -8.24 11.51 3.17
CA ALA A 37 -7.15 11.71 4.12
C ALA A 37 -7.40 12.94 5.00
N THR A 38 -7.84 14.04 4.40
CA THR A 38 -8.20 15.28 5.14
C THR A 38 -9.37 15.06 6.10
N ALA A 39 -10.43 14.38 5.66
CA ALA A 39 -11.59 14.09 6.49
C ALA A 39 -11.26 13.16 7.66
N MET A 40 -10.32 12.23 7.43
CA MET A 40 -9.91 11.24 8.43
C MET A 40 -8.97 11.80 9.47
N LEU A 41 -8.02 12.61 9.05
CA LEU A 41 -6.93 13.07 9.91
C LEU A 41 -7.17 14.47 10.49
N GLY A 42 -8.05 15.26 9.86
CA GLY A 42 -8.31 16.62 10.26
C GLY A 42 -7.06 17.50 10.10
N ARG A 43 -6.58 18.08 11.18
CA ARG A 43 -5.30 18.79 11.21
C ARG A 43 -4.19 17.80 11.53
N VAL A 44 -3.32 17.56 10.57
CA VAL A 44 -2.13 16.74 10.72
C VAL A 44 -0.94 17.54 10.24
N ASP A 45 0.11 17.57 11.04
CA ASP A 45 1.42 17.96 10.57
C ASP A 45 2.08 16.74 9.93
N LEU A 46 2.21 16.79 8.61
CA LEU A 46 2.74 15.68 7.82
C LEU A 46 4.19 15.96 7.43
N THR A 47 5.07 15.08 7.83
CA THR A 47 6.46 15.02 7.38
C THR A 47 6.64 13.87 6.39
N ILE A 48 7.45 14.06 5.34
CA ILE A 48 7.74 13.03 4.34
C ILE A 48 9.26 12.87 4.24
N GLU A 49 9.76 11.71 4.68
CA GLU A 49 11.17 11.34 4.56
C GLU A 49 11.42 10.48 3.32
N GLY A 50 12.61 10.54 2.73
CA GLY A 50 12.98 9.81 1.51
C GLY A 50 12.28 10.32 0.24
N GLN A 51 11.70 11.53 0.29
CA GLN A 51 10.91 12.09 -0.80
C GLN A 51 11.73 12.28 -2.08
N ASP A 52 12.95 12.77 -1.99
CA ASP A 52 13.77 13.09 -3.17
C ASP A 52 14.15 11.82 -3.94
N ASP A 53 14.54 10.76 -3.25
CA ASP A 53 14.85 9.46 -3.84
C ASP A 53 13.61 8.85 -4.49
N PHE A 54 12.47 8.95 -3.82
CA PHE A 54 11.20 8.49 -4.39
C PHE A 54 10.81 9.27 -5.65
N LEU A 55 10.95 10.61 -5.63
CA LEU A 55 10.65 11.45 -6.79
C LEU A 55 11.57 11.11 -7.97
N ALA A 56 12.87 10.90 -7.73
CA ALA A 56 13.80 10.47 -8.77
C ALA A 56 13.36 9.13 -9.40
N LEU A 57 12.98 8.16 -8.56
CA LEU A 57 12.50 6.86 -9.02
C LEU A 57 11.17 6.95 -9.78
N ALA A 58 10.23 7.77 -9.31
CA ALA A 58 8.94 7.99 -9.98
C ALA A 58 9.12 8.66 -11.35
N LYS A 59 10.05 9.60 -11.45
CA LYS A 59 10.42 10.23 -12.73
C LYS A 59 11.02 9.21 -13.70
N GLN A 60 11.96 8.39 -13.24
CA GLN A 60 12.53 7.32 -14.05
C GLN A 60 11.46 6.32 -14.50
N SER A 61 10.60 5.89 -13.60
CA SER A 61 9.45 5.01 -13.90
C SER A 61 8.55 5.59 -15.01
N THR A 62 8.32 6.90 -14.99
CA THR A 62 7.56 7.60 -16.02
C THR A 62 8.25 7.56 -17.39
N LEU A 63 9.56 7.80 -17.42
CA LEU A 63 10.36 7.77 -18.66
C LEU A 63 10.38 6.35 -19.26
N ASP A 64 10.56 5.35 -18.43
CA ASP A 64 10.63 3.95 -18.84
C ASP A 64 9.24 3.35 -19.13
N LYS A 65 8.18 4.09 -18.89
CA LYS A 65 6.78 3.60 -18.93
C LYS A 65 6.62 2.31 -18.15
N SER A 66 7.16 2.29 -16.94
CA SER A 66 7.19 1.11 -16.09
C SER A 66 6.65 1.44 -14.71
N GLY A 67 5.63 0.68 -14.26
CA GLY A 67 5.05 0.90 -12.93
C GLY A 67 5.99 0.47 -11.80
N LEU A 68 5.84 1.10 -10.63
CA LEU A 68 6.51 0.73 -9.39
C LEU A 68 5.60 -0.16 -8.53
N ILE A 69 6.18 -0.93 -7.64
CA ILE A 69 5.46 -1.63 -6.60
C ILE A 69 5.62 -0.84 -5.29
N LEU A 70 4.53 -0.29 -4.82
CA LEU A 70 4.48 0.62 -3.67
C LEU A 70 3.91 -0.16 -2.49
N ALA A 71 4.81 -0.67 -1.65
CA ALA A 71 4.51 -1.58 -0.56
C ALA A 71 4.23 -0.81 0.73
N SER A 72 2.98 -0.50 1.00
CA SER A 72 2.57 0.31 2.15
C SER A 72 2.30 -0.53 3.38
N THR A 73 2.64 0.00 4.56
CA THR A 73 2.13 -0.53 5.82
C THR A 73 0.60 -0.51 5.84
N HIS A 74 0.01 -1.37 6.64
CA HIS A 74 -1.44 -1.40 6.88
C HIS A 74 -1.74 -1.75 8.33
N THR A 75 -1.20 -0.96 9.22
CA THR A 75 -1.41 -1.08 10.66
C THR A 75 -2.72 -0.43 11.09
N THR A 76 -3.20 0.53 10.28
CA THR A 76 -4.51 1.18 10.44
C THR A 76 -5.28 1.20 9.12
N ASP A 77 -6.54 1.65 9.14
CA ASP A 77 -7.33 1.87 7.92
C ASP A 77 -6.88 3.08 7.12
N GLN A 78 -6.05 3.92 7.69
CA GLN A 78 -5.70 5.24 7.16
C GLN A 78 -4.42 5.21 6.35
N ASP A 79 -3.51 4.29 6.65
CA ASP A 79 -2.16 4.20 6.07
C ASP A 79 -2.20 4.25 4.54
N ILE A 80 -2.96 3.35 3.94
CA ILE A 80 -3.09 3.26 2.48
C ILE A 80 -3.67 4.54 1.89
N THR A 81 -4.65 5.15 2.55
CA THR A 81 -5.29 6.38 2.05
C THR A 81 -4.33 7.56 2.06
N ILE A 82 -3.51 7.67 3.12
CA ILE A 82 -2.48 8.70 3.25
C ILE A 82 -1.39 8.47 2.21
N ALA A 83 -0.94 7.23 2.05
CA ALA A 83 0.04 6.86 1.02
C ALA A 83 -0.47 7.23 -0.38
N ILE A 84 -1.69 6.86 -0.75
CA ILE A 84 -2.28 7.20 -2.04
C ILE A 84 -2.35 8.72 -2.25
N ALA A 85 -2.76 9.47 -1.23
CA ALA A 85 -2.83 10.92 -1.33
C ALA A 85 -1.46 11.55 -1.62
N ALA A 86 -0.40 11.01 -1.03
CA ALA A 86 0.97 11.47 -1.27
C ALA A 86 1.52 11.02 -2.63
N LEU A 87 1.20 9.81 -3.09
CA LEU A 87 1.78 9.20 -4.29
C LEU A 87 1.09 9.64 -5.59
N SER A 88 -0.23 9.74 -5.56
CA SER A 88 -1.05 9.96 -6.77
C SER A 88 -0.75 11.23 -7.59
N PRO A 89 -0.17 12.30 -7.04
CA PRO A 89 0.27 13.44 -7.85
C PRO A 89 1.45 13.14 -8.80
N VAL A 90 2.32 12.19 -8.43
CA VAL A 90 3.59 11.93 -9.12
C VAL A 90 3.71 10.52 -9.69
N THR A 91 2.70 9.68 -9.50
CA THR A 91 2.66 8.36 -10.13
C THR A 91 1.22 7.94 -10.41
N ASP A 92 1.00 7.28 -11.54
CA ASP A 92 -0.29 6.64 -11.80
C ASP A 92 -0.41 5.38 -10.95
N VAL A 93 -1.46 5.28 -10.12
CA VAL A 93 -1.59 4.19 -9.15
C VAL A 93 -2.84 3.35 -9.36
N ALA A 94 -2.65 2.03 -9.29
CA ALA A 94 -3.70 1.06 -9.03
C ALA A 94 -3.59 0.59 -7.57
N VAL A 95 -4.70 0.56 -6.86
CA VAL A 95 -4.73 0.23 -5.43
C VAL A 95 -5.32 -1.15 -5.23
N THR A 96 -4.62 -2.04 -4.54
CA THR A 96 -5.19 -3.32 -4.17
C THR A 96 -6.11 -3.18 -2.96
N THR A 97 -7.27 -3.79 -3.03
CA THR A 97 -8.25 -3.77 -1.93
C THR A 97 -8.93 -5.12 -1.77
N ALA A 98 -9.37 -5.43 -0.56
CA ALA A 98 -10.12 -6.65 -0.34
C ALA A 98 -11.46 -6.61 -1.09
N SER A 99 -11.76 -7.63 -1.91
CA SER A 99 -12.97 -7.69 -2.72
C SER A 99 -14.28 -7.43 -1.94
N PRO A 100 -14.44 -7.87 -0.67
CA PRO A 100 -15.62 -7.53 0.11
C PRO A 100 -15.77 -6.03 0.42
N ASN A 101 -14.70 -5.25 0.33
CA ASN A 101 -14.75 -3.80 0.53
C ASN A 101 -15.40 -3.07 -0.65
N MET A 102 -15.36 -3.66 -1.83
CA MET A 102 -16.00 -3.14 -3.05
C MET A 102 -17.47 -3.59 -3.17
N SER A 103 -18.08 -4.04 -2.09
CA SER A 103 -19.46 -4.52 -2.07
C SER A 103 -20.43 -3.44 -1.59
N LEU A 104 -21.62 -3.39 -2.17
CA LEU A 104 -22.72 -2.55 -1.69
C LEU A 104 -23.13 -2.82 -0.24
N ARG A 105 -22.70 -3.95 0.34
CA ARG A 105 -22.87 -4.24 1.78
C ARG A 105 -22.03 -3.32 2.67
N LYS A 106 -21.07 -2.60 2.09
CA LYS A 106 -20.25 -1.58 2.76
C LYS A 106 -20.40 -0.24 2.03
N PRO A 107 -21.58 0.40 2.10
CA PRO A 107 -21.94 1.52 1.23
C PRO A 107 -20.95 2.69 1.33
N LEU A 108 -20.43 2.98 2.52
CA LEU A 108 -19.46 4.06 2.70
C LEU A 108 -18.16 3.80 1.94
N LEU A 109 -17.57 2.60 2.10
CA LEU A 109 -16.34 2.23 1.40
C LEU A 109 -16.58 2.15 -0.12
N TYR A 110 -17.69 1.57 -0.53
CA TYR A 110 -18.06 1.53 -1.95
C TYR A 110 -18.18 2.92 -2.56
N SER A 111 -18.81 3.87 -1.84
CA SER A 111 -18.90 5.25 -2.29
C SER A 111 -17.53 5.93 -2.39
N LEU A 112 -16.62 5.68 -1.45
CA LEU A 112 -15.24 6.20 -1.51
C LEU A 112 -14.49 5.66 -2.72
N TYR A 113 -14.61 4.36 -3.02
CA TYR A 113 -14.00 3.76 -4.21
C TYR A 113 -14.64 4.31 -5.51
N THR A 114 -15.95 4.52 -5.53
CA THR A 114 -16.62 5.13 -6.68
C THR A 114 -16.12 6.54 -6.92
N LEU A 115 -15.95 7.34 -5.88
CA LEU A 115 -15.40 8.70 -5.96
C LEU A 115 -13.94 8.71 -6.45
N GLY A 116 -13.15 7.72 -6.06
CA GLY A 116 -11.78 7.54 -6.53
C GLY A 116 -11.66 6.94 -7.95
N GLY A 117 -12.80 6.53 -8.55
CA GLY A 117 -12.82 5.79 -9.82
C GLY A 117 -12.57 4.30 -9.59
N LEU A 118 -13.60 3.48 -9.80
CA LEU A 118 -13.53 2.02 -9.51
C LEU A 118 -12.39 1.32 -10.26
N ASP A 119 -12.05 1.79 -11.46
CA ASP A 119 -10.98 1.21 -12.29
C ASP A 119 -9.59 1.34 -11.67
N ASN A 120 -9.43 2.24 -10.69
CA ASN A 120 -8.18 2.41 -9.94
C ASN A 120 -8.04 1.43 -8.78
N PHE A 121 -9.08 0.66 -8.46
CA PHE A 121 -9.08 -0.28 -7.35
C PHE A 121 -9.13 -1.72 -7.88
N TYR A 122 -8.12 -2.50 -7.50
CA TYR A 122 -7.99 -3.88 -7.92
C TYR A 122 -8.43 -4.82 -6.78
N PRO A 123 -9.52 -5.57 -6.95
CA PRO A 123 -10.03 -6.44 -5.90
C PRO A 123 -9.11 -7.66 -5.70
N VAL A 124 -8.59 -7.80 -4.49
CA VAL A 124 -7.92 -9.01 -4.05
C VAL A 124 -8.99 -9.97 -3.51
N PRO A 125 -9.09 -11.19 -4.03
CA PRO A 125 -10.11 -12.12 -3.59
C PRO A 125 -9.87 -12.57 -2.13
N PHE A 126 -10.91 -12.47 -1.31
CA PHE A 126 -10.93 -12.98 0.06
C PHE A 126 -12.14 -13.87 0.27
N ARG A 127 -11.94 -15.04 0.88
CA ARG A 127 -13.04 -15.86 1.39
C ARG A 127 -13.46 -15.39 2.77
N ILE A 128 -14.77 -15.36 2.98
CA ILE A 128 -15.33 -15.41 4.32
C ILE A 128 -15.28 -16.88 4.72
N ASP A 129 -14.47 -17.23 5.72
CA ASP A 129 -14.50 -18.58 6.30
C ASP A 129 -15.66 -18.67 7.28
N PRO A 130 -16.75 -19.38 6.95
CA PRO A 130 -17.93 -19.47 7.80
C PRO A 130 -17.65 -20.22 9.12
N SER A 131 -16.59 -21.03 9.20
CA SER A 131 -16.22 -21.77 10.40
C SER A 131 -15.49 -20.90 11.43
N LYS A 132 -15.00 -19.73 11.03
CA LYS A 132 -14.27 -18.79 11.87
C LYS A 132 -15.03 -17.50 12.04
N ALA A 133 -16.15 -17.55 12.77
CA ALA A 133 -17.06 -16.42 12.99
C ALA A 133 -16.38 -15.13 13.52
N LYS A 134 -15.16 -15.23 14.05
CA LYS A 134 -14.33 -14.10 14.50
C LYS A 134 -13.28 -13.65 13.48
N GLN A 135 -12.97 -14.45 12.46
CA GLN A 135 -12.09 -14.09 11.35
C GLN A 135 -12.95 -13.79 10.13
N ARG A 136 -13.27 -12.51 9.94
CA ARG A 136 -14.19 -12.09 8.89
C ARG A 136 -13.69 -12.36 7.47
N TYR A 137 -12.38 -12.61 7.28
CA TYR A 137 -11.78 -12.80 5.98
C TYR A 137 -10.61 -13.76 6.07
N ALA A 138 -10.66 -14.86 5.35
CA ALA A 138 -9.50 -15.69 5.06
C ALA A 138 -9.07 -15.39 3.61
N PRO A 139 -7.78 -15.23 3.32
CA PRO A 139 -7.33 -15.13 1.94
C PRO A 139 -7.73 -16.40 1.19
N LEU A 140 -8.28 -16.23 -0.01
CA LEU A 140 -8.47 -17.35 -0.92
C LEU A 140 -7.13 -17.99 -1.23
N PRO A 141 -7.08 -19.30 -1.56
CA PRO A 141 -5.92 -19.88 -2.20
C PRO A 141 -5.54 -18.99 -3.38
N PHE A 142 -4.34 -18.49 -3.33
CA PHE A 142 -3.83 -17.53 -4.28
C PHE A 142 -3.68 -18.19 -5.63
N SER A 143 -4.47 -17.81 -6.61
CA SER A 143 -4.23 -18.15 -8.01
C SER A 143 -3.36 -17.08 -8.64
N MET A 144 -2.20 -17.45 -9.15
CA MET A 144 -1.25 -16.52 -9.77
C MET A 144 -1.85 -15.82 -11.00
N SER A 145 -2.72 -16.53 -11.73
CA SER A 145 -3.42 -15.98 -12.90
C SER A 145 -4.36 -14.82 -12.56
N ASP A 146 -4.82 -14.74 -11.30
CA ASP A 146 -5.73 -13.67 -10.88
C ASP A 146 -5.04 -12.30 -10.90
N TYR A 147 -3.71 -12.25 -11.02
CA TYR A 147 -2.93 -11.01 -10.99
C TYR A 147 -2.21 -10.69 -12.29
N ASP A 148 -2.43 -11.47 -13.34
CA ASP A 148 -1.79 -11.21 -14.64
C ASP A 148 -2.24 -9.85 -15.21
N SER A 149 -3.52 -9.49 -15.08
CA SER A 149 -4.02 -8.18 -15.50
C SER A 149 -3.39 -7.01 -14.72
N LEU A 150 -3.01 -7.22 -13.46
CA LEU A 150 -2.30 -6.22 -12.67
C LEU A 150 -0.86 -6.07 -13.13
N THR A 151 -0.21 -7.18 -13.49
CA THR A 151 1.12 -7.20 -14.11
C THR A 151 1.12 -6.48 -15.44
N ASP A 152 0.10 -6.69 -16.29
CA ASP A 152 -0.05 -5.99 -17.57
C ASP A 152 -0.19 -4.47 -17.38
N ARG A 153 -0.96 -4.03 -16.40
CA ARG A 153 -1.07 -2.60 -16.07
C ARG A 153 0.26 -2.01 -15.61
N MET A 154 1.04 -2.74 -14.82
CA MET A 154 2.36 -2.31 -14.40
C MET A 154 3.32 -2.18 -15.60
N THR A 155 3.25 -3.09 -16.54
CA THR A 155 4.03 -3.03 -17.78
C THR A 155 3.63 -1.85 -18.65
N ALA A 156 2.39 -1.39 -18.53
CA ALA A 156 1.88 -0.19 -19.21
C ALA A 156 2.20 1.13 -18.46
N GLY A 157 2.88 1.07 -17.32
CA GLY A 157 3.34 2.25 -16.55
C GLY A 157 2.55 2.57 -15.29
N THR A 158 1.48 1.81 -14.97
CA THR A 158 0.72 2.01 -13.74
C THR A 158 1.46 1.38 -12.56
N SER A 159 1.70 2.14 -11.51
CA SER A 159 2.26 1.63 -10.25
C SER A 159 1.18 0.97 -9.40
N VAL A 160 1.58 -0.01 -8.59
CA VAL A 160 0.64 -0.75 -7.73
C VAL A 160 0.88 -0.42 -6.28
N VAL A 161 -0.11 0.17 -5.61
CA VAL A 161 -0.11 0.34 -4.15
C VAL A 161 -0.75 -0.87 -3.51
N SER A 162 -0.01 -1.56 -2.67
CA SER A 162 -0.49 -2.73 -1.96
C SER A 162 -0.06 -2.74 -0.50
N ALA A 163 -0.95 -3.22 0.36
CA ALA A 163 -0.61 -3.49 1.75
C ALA A 163 0.41 -4.63 1.84
N VAL A 164 1.46 -4.42 2.62
CA VAL A 164 2.50 -5.45 2.85
C VAL A 164 2.02 -6.59 3.72
N GLN A 165 1.00 -6.37 4.52
CA GLN A 165 0.46 -7.36 5.43
C GLN A 165 -0.97 -7.72 5.04
N ASN A 166 -1.30 -8.98 5.19
CA ASN A 166 -2.69 -9.39 5.15
C ASN A 166 -3.46 -8.66 6.24
N PRO A 167 -4.69 -8.19 5.93
CA PRO A 167 -5.40 -7.30 6.83
C PRO A 167 -5.55 -7.93 8.19
N ARG A 168 -5.28 -7.17 9.24
CA ARG A 168 -5.76 -7.19 10.62
C ARG A 168 -6.23 -8.51 11.24
N THR A 169 -6.24 -9.60 10.52
CA THR A 169 -6.61 -10.92 11.04
C THR A 169 -5.45 -11.63 11.70
N ALA A 170 -4.23 -11.20 11.44
CA ALA A 170 -3.10 -11.59 12.26
C ALA A 170 -3.35 -11.03 13.67
N LYS A 171 -3.68 -11.91 14.58
CA LYS A 171 -3.79 -11.60 16.00
C LYS A 171 -2.55 -10.82 16.43
N GLY A 172 -2.69 -9.59 16.74
CA GLY A 172 -1.59 -8.75 17.20
C GLY A 172 -1.51 -7.41 16.48
N VAL A 173 -1.42 -7.37 15.15
CA VAL A 173 -1.20 -6.11 14.40
C VAL A 173 -2.34 -5.10 14.61
N ALA A 174 -3.59 -5.56 14.56
CA ALA A 174 -4.75 -4.70 14.83
C ALA A 174 -4.82 -4.17 16.26
N ASN A 175 -4.06 -4.75 17.18
CA ASN A 175 -4.11 -4.39 18.60
C ASN A 175 -2.84 -3.64 19.06
N THR A 176 -1.75 -3.70 18.29
CA THR A 176 -0.48 -3.08 18.68
C THR A 176 -0.17 -1.81 17.91
N GLY A 177 -0.82 -1.59 16.76
CA GLY A 177 -0.47 -0.48 15.86
C GLY A 177 0.93 -0.62 15.25
N ARG A 178 1.55 -1.80 15.35
CA ARG A 178 2.88 -2.13 14.85
C ARG A 178 2.83 -3.12 13.70
N ILE A 179 3.87 -3.13 12.89
CA ILE A 179 4.07 -4.10 11.81
C ILE A 179 4.31 -5.49 12.41
N GLY A 180 3.54 -6.48 11.97
CA GLY A 180 3.72 -7.89 12.36
C GLY A 180 4.81 -8.60 11.56
N ASP A 181 4.94 -9.93 11.80
CA ASP A 181 5.95 -10.76 11.15
C ASP A 181 5.45 -11.38 9.83
N ASP A 182 4.16 -11.31 9.56
CA ASP A 182 3.57 -11.90 8.35
C ASP A 182 3.63 -10.92 7.19
N PHE A 183 4.04 -11.43 6.03
CA PHE A 183 4.09 -10.67 4.77
C PHE A 183 3.08 -11.21 3.75
N GLY A 184 2.38 -10.31 3.08
CA GLY A 184 1.45 -10.66 2.01
C GLY A 184 2.18 -11.19 0.77
N GLN A 185 1.58 -12.16 0.08
CA GLN A 185 2.22 -12.82 -1.07
C GLN A 185 2.19 -12.02 -2.37
N LEU A 186 1.32 -11.00 -2.46
CA LEU A 186 1.11 -10.24 -3.70
C LEU A 186 2.32 -9.40 -4.10
N VAL A 187 2.84 -8.60 -3.16
CA VAL A 187 3.98 -7.71 -3.43
C VAL A 187 5.21 -8.49 -3.92
N PRO A 188 5.66 -9.56 -3.23
CA PRO A 188 6.75 -10.38 -3.74
C PRO A 188 6.43 -11.04 -5.08
N HIS A 189 5.19 -11.49 -5.28
CA HIS A 189 4.79 -12.07 -6.56
C HIS A 189 4.96 -11.08 -7.71
N LEU A 190 4.47 -9.85 -7.55
CA LEU A 190 4.61 -8.82 -8.57
C LEU A 190 6.09 -8.50 -8.83
N ALA A 191 6.91 -8.37 -7.79
CA ALA A 191 8.33 -8.09 -7.91
C ALA A 191 9.07 -9.19 -8.69
N LEU A 192 8.87 -10.45 -8.30
CA LEU A 192 9.52 -11.59 -8.92
C LEU A 192 8.98 -11.90 -10.34
N THR A 193 7.75 -11.48 -10.65
CA THR A 193 7.20 -11.65 -12.00
C THR A 193 7.67 -10.56 -12.95
N THR A 194 7.76 -9.31 -12.48
CA THR A 194 8.04 -8.14 -13.31
C THR A 194 9.50 -7.70 -13.27
N GLY A 195 10.27 -8.08 -12.26
CA GLY A 195 11.60 -7.55 -11.99
C GLY A 195 11.59 -6.08 -11.52
N ARG A 196 10.42 -5.54 -11.17
CA ARG A 196 10.30 -4.12 -10.79
C ARG A 196 10.68 -3.88 -9.34
N PRO A 197 11.24 -2.70 -9.02
CA PRO A 197 11.58 -2.38 -7.65
C PRO A 197 10.33 -2.26 -6.77
N VAL A 198 10.47 -2.71 -5.54
CA VAL A 198 9.49 -2.50 -4.47
C VAL A 198 9.96 -1.32 -3.63
N VAL A 199 9.15 -0.29 -3.53
CA VAL A 199 9.38 0.85 -2.64
C VAL A 199 8.60 0.61 -1.35
N PRO A 200 9.27 0.35 -0.22
CA PRO A 200 8.63 0.26 1.07
C PRO A 200 8.09 1.63 1.50
N ILE A 201 6.85 1.69 1.95
CA ILE A 201 6.21 2.93 2.41
C ILE A 201 5.69 2.70 3.82
N ASN A 202 6.25 3.40 4.77
CA ASN A 202 5.76 3.38 6.13
C ASN A 202 4.94 4.65 6.42
N VAL A 203 3.74 4.45 6.92
CA VAL A 203 2.86 5.54 7.36
C VAL A 203 2.68 5.41 8.86
N MET A 204 3.16 6.38 9.61
CA MET A 204 3.14 6.42 11.06
C MET A 204 2.33 7.62 11.52
N ILE A 205 1.47 7.40 12.50
CA ILE A 205 0.58 8.43 13.03
C ILE A 205 0.77 8.48 14.55
N GLU A 206 0.94 9.68 15.08
CA GLU A 206 1.05 9.90 16.51
C GLU A 206 -0.11 9.25 17.29
N GLY A 207 0.20 8.55 18.36
CA GLY A 207 -0.79 7.86 19.19
C GLY A 207 -1.31 6.54 18.61
N GLN A 208 -0.82 6.11 17.45
CA GLN A 208 -1.24 4.86 16.80
C GLN A 208 -1.05 3.64 17.70
N GLN A 209 0.05 3.58 18.43
CA GLN A 209 0.35 2.45 19.31
C GLN A 209 -0.49 2.43 20.58
N GLN A 210 -0.79 3.61 21.14
CA GLN A 210 -1.56 3.70 22.38
C GLN A 210 -3.04 3.42 22.17
N ASN A 211 -3.56 3.72 20.98
CA ASN A 211 -4.96 3.56 20.66
C ASN A 211 -5.19 3.15 19.19
N PRO A 212 -4.70 1.99 18.75
CA PRO A 212 -4.83 1.58 17.34
C PRO A 212 -6.30 1.42 16.91
N ALA A 213 -7.21 1.10 17.85
CA ALA A 213 -8.64 1.00 17.58
C ALA A 213 -9.27 2.35 17.20
N GLN A 214 -8.72 3.47 17.66
CA GLN A 214 -9.23 4.82 17.33
C GLN A 214 -8.87 5.24 15.91
N LEU A 215 -7.92 4.57 15.29
CA LEU A 215 -7.47 4.82 13.93
C LEU A 215 -8.23 3.97 12.89
N ASN A 216 -9.21 3.21 13.32
CA ASN A 216 -10.02 2.38 12.45
C ASN A 216 -11.25 3.11 11.93
N TYR A 217 -11.69 2.81 10.70
CA TYR A 217 -12.89 3.41 10.08
C TYR A 217 -14.16 3.27 10.93
N GLY A 218 -14.27 2.23 11.76
CA GLY A 218 -15.42 2.03 12.64
C GLY A 218 -15.48 2.99 13.82
N THR A 219 -14.40 3.65 14.12
CA THR A 219 -14.25 4.67 15.17
C THR A 219 -14.01 6.06 14.59
N PHE A 220 -14.52 6.32 13.40
CA PHE A 220 -14.60 7.66 12.79
C PHE A 220 -15.29 8.63 13.76
N GLY A 221 -14.81 8.57 14.96
CA GLY A 221 -15.31 9.39 16.00
C GLY A 221 -14.76 10.79 15.84
N ILE A 222 -15.64 11.67 15.96
CA ILE A 222 -15.53 13.07 16.35
C ILE A 222 -14.27 13.39 17.22
N ALA A 223 -13.69 12.41 17.88
CA ALA A 223 -12.47 12.55 18.68
C ALA A 223 -11.20 12.76 17.85
N PHE A 224 -11.13 12.24 16.62
CA PHE A 224 -9.96 12.39 15.76
C PHE A 224 -9.86 13.80 15.14
N ALA A 225 -10.99 14.38 14.79
CA ALA A 225 -11.07 15.69 14.14
C ALA A 225 -10.64 16.87 15.05
N ARG A 226 -10.37 16.63 16.34
CA ARG A 226 -10.16 17.71 17.32
C ARG A 226 -8.73 17.84 17.84
N ARG A 227 -7.80 16.94 17.52
CA ARG A 227 -6.41 17.02 17.98
C ARG A 227 -5.47 17.25 16.82
N GLU A 228 -4.56 18.18 16.96
CA GLU A 228 -3.39 18.27 16.12
C GLU A 228 -2.59 16.98 16.32
N LYS A 229 -2.20 16.33 15.24
CA LYS A 229 -1.43 15.09 15.25
C LYS A 229 -0.27 15.23 14.29
N GLU A 230 0.79 14.55 14.63
CA GLU A 230 1.89 14.35 13.73
C GLU A 230 1.69 13.05 12.94
N ALA A 231 1.97 13.09 11.68
CA ALA A 231 2.06 11.92 10.83
C ALA A 231 3.32 11.98 10.00
N MET A 232 3.92 10.84 9.78
CA MET A 232 5.12 10.69 8.98
C MET A 232 4.89 9.66 7.89
N ILE A 233 5.32 9.98 6.68
CA ILE A 233 5.48 9.01 5.60
C ILE A 233 6.98 8.84 5.39
N VAL A 234 7.45 7.61 5.39
CA VAL A 234 8.84 7.30 5.06
C VAL A 234 8.87 6.41 3.82
N PHE A 235 9.52 6.90 2.77
CA PHE A 235 9.88 6.10 1.62
C PHE A 235 11.20 5.40 1.92
N GLY A 236 11.14 4.09 2.10
CA GLY A 236 12.33 3.26 2.32
C GLY A 236 13.13 3.04 1.03
N ALA A 237 14.37 2.57 1.19
CA ALA A 237 15.21 2.20 0.06
C ALA A 237 14.50 1.15 -0.83
N PRO A 238 14.51 1.31 -2.15
CA PRO A 238 13.91 0.33 -3.06
C PRO A 238 14.56 -1.04 -2.94
N VAL A 239 13.75 -2.09 -2.93
CA VAL A 239 14.20 -3.49 -2.96
C VAL A 239 13.95 -4.06 -4.34
N THR A 240 15.01 -4.47 -5.02
CA THR A 240 14.91 -5.10 -6.34
C THR A 240 15.38 -6.55 -6.25
N ALA A 241 14.61 -7.46 -6.85
CA ALA A 241 15.07 -8.83 -7.04
C ALA A 241 16.16 -8.84 -8.12
N ASP A 242 17.20 -9.64 -7.92
CA ASP A 242 18.20 -9.86 -8.95
C ASP A 242 17.60 -10.60 -10.16
N GLU A 243 18.27 -10.50 -11.30
CA GLU A 243 17.77 -11.09 -12.56
C GLU A 243 17.74 -12.63 -12.50
N GLU A 244 18.65 -13.23 -11.75
CA GLU A 244 18.72 -14.68 -11.57
C GLU A 244 17.47 -15.17 -10.81
N LEU A 245 17.16 -14.55 -9.68
CA LEU A 245 15.97 -14.87 -8.88
C LEU A 245 14.67 -14.67 -9.68
N VAL A 246 14.59 -13.59 -10.47
CA VAL A 246 13.44 -13.33 -11.36
C VAL A 246 13.32 -14.41 -12.43
N GLY A 247 14.42 -14.82 -13.04
CA GLY A 247 14.47 -15.90 -14.04
C GLY A 247 14.00 -17.22 -13.44
N GLU A 248 14.59 -17.62 -12.33
CA GLU A 248 14.24 -18.85 -11.61
C GLU A 248 12.76 -18.88 -11.20
N TYR A 249 12.25 -17.75 -10.66
CA TYR A 249 10.85 -17.66 -10.31
C TYR A 249 9.91 -17.89 -11.50
N LYS A 250 10.24 -17.32 -12.66
CA LYS A 250 9.45 -17.51 -13.88
C LYS A 250 9.49 -18.94 -14.39
N GLU A 251 10.66 -19.59 -14.34
CA GLU A 251 10.82 -20.99 -14.73
C GLU A 251 10.03 -21.93 -13.83
N VAL A 252 10.14 -21.77 -12.50
CA VAL A 252 9.38 -22.57 -11.54
C VAL A 252 7.88 -22.37 -11.72
N ARG A 253 7.45 -21.13 -12.01
CA ARG A 253 6.03 -20.81 -12.27
C ARG A 253 5.46 -21.52 -13.50
N GLN A 254 6.28 -21.71 -14.53
CA GLN A 254 5.89 -22.39 -15.77
C GLN A 254 5.95 -23.93 -15.64
N SER A 255 6.52 -24.44 -14.55
CA SER A 255 6.64 -25.87 -14.34
C SER A 255 5.35 -26.46 -13.78
N ASP A 256 4.91 -27.59 -14.34
CA ASP A 256 3.75 -28.38 -13.86
C ASP A 256 4.05 -29.22 -12.59
N LYS A 257 5.19 -28.99 -11.95
CA LYS A 257 5.60 -29.78 -10.79
C LYS A 257 4.75 -29.44 -9.55
N ARG A 258 4.28 -30.46 -8.86
CA ARG A 258 3.56 -30.30 -7.58
C ARG A 258 4.38 -29.59 -6.50
N SER A 259 5.71 -29.69 -6.56
CA SER A 259 6.66 -29.00 -5.67
C SER A 259 6.76 -27.49 -5.93
N ALA A 260 6.41 -27.02 -7.14
CA ALA A 260 6.53 -25.64 -7.54
C ALA A 260 5.79 -24.66 -6.59
N CYS A 261 4.64 -25.07 -6.04
CA CYS A 261 3.89 -24.20 -5.11
C CYS A 261 4.68 -23.87 -3.84
N ASN A 262 5.38 -24.84 -3.27
CA ASN A 262 6.20 -24.64 -2.07
C ASN A 262 7.45 -23.80 -2.40
N GLU A 263 8.09 -24.09 -3.50
CA GLU A 263 9.26 -23.35 -3.97
C GLU A 263 8.93 -21.89 -4.25
N LEU A 264 7.90 -21.61 -5.02
CA LEU A 264 7.38 -20.26 -5.25
C LEU A 264 6.99 -19.54 -3.95
N TYR A 265 6.44 -20.26 -2.98
CA TYR A 265 6.12 -19.69 -1.67
C TYR A 265 7.39 -19.26 -0.92
N HIS A 266 8.43 -20.12 -0.92
CA HIS A 266 9.70 -19.81 -0.24
C HIS A 266 10.43 -18.62 -0.90
N MET A 267 10.47 -18.56 -2.22
CA MET A 267 11.04 -17.43 -2.96
C MET A 267 10.34 -16.11 -2.60
N ARG A 268 9.00 -16.10 -2.64
CA ARG A 268 8.22 -14.92 -2.24
C ARG A 268 8.42 -14.55 -0.77
N LYS A 269 8.50 -15.54 0.11
CA LYS A 269 8.73 -15.30 1.54
C LYS A 269 10.11 -14.68 1.79
N SER A 270 11.14 -15.19 1.15
CA SER A 270 12.51 -14.66 1.27
C SER A 270 12.56 -13.19 0.83
N PHE A 271 12.05 -12.89 -0.37
CA PHE A 271 12.01 -11.52 -0.87
C PHE A 271 11.15 -10.60 0.01
N GLY A 272 9.95 -11.05 0.41
CA GLY A 272 9.05 -10.29 1.27
C GLY A 272 9.65 -9.98 2.64
N THR A 273 10.48 -10.88 3.19
CA THR A 273 11.19 -10.63 4.45
C THR A 273 12.17 -9.47 4.35
N ALA A 274 12.85 -9.31 3.22
CA ALA A 274 13.75 -8.18 2.99
C ALA A 274 12.99 -6.84 2.97
N VAL A 275 11.86 -6.77 2.30
CA VAL A 275 10.99 -5.57 2.29
C VAL A 275 10.47 -5.27 3.70
N LEU A 276 10.04 -6.30 4.42
CA LEU A 276 9.52 -6.17 5.79
C LEU A 276 10.58 -5.67 6.77
N ALA A 277 11.83 -6.08 6.60
CA ALA A 277 12.94 -5.63 7.45
C ALA A 277 13.12 -4.10 7.39
N ILE A 278 13.08 -3.51 6.19
CA ILE A 278 13.18 -2.06 6.00
C ILE A 278 12.01 -1.34 6.68
N LEU A 279 10.79 -1.85 6.52
CA LEU A 279 9.62 -1.25 7.14
C LEU A 279 9.68 -1.30 8.67
N LYS A 280 10.15 -2.40 9.25
CA LYS A 280 10.29 -2.55 10.70
C LYS A 280 11.39 -1.66 11.26
N GLU A 281 12.52 -1.55 10.58
CA GLU A 281 13.60 -0.65 10.95
C GLU A 281 13.12 0.80 11.01
N THR A 282 12.41 1.24 9.99
CA THR A 282 11.83 2.58 9.93
C THR A 282 10.80 2.80 11.05
N GLU A 283 9.94 1.81 11.31
CA GLU A 283 8.94 1.90 12.37
C GLU A 283 9.60 2.01 13.75
N SER A 284 10.62 1.20 14.03
CA SER A 284 11.36 1.26 15.29
C SER A 284 12.09 2.60 15.45
N ALA A 285 12.69 3.12 14.39
CA ALA A 285 13.33 4.43 14.41
C ALA A 285 12.36 5.58 14.75
N TYR A 286 11.08 5.43 14.45
CA TYR A 286 10.06 6.42 14.77
C TYR A 286 9.50 6.28 16.19
N TYR A 287 9.16 5.06 16.60
CA TYR A 287 8.41 4.84 17.84
C TYR A 287 9.27 4.54 19.07
N ASP A 288 10.51 4.14 18.89
CA ASP A 288 11.41 3.78 19.99
C ASP A 288 12.35 4.95 20.40
N LYS A 289 12.05 6.16 19.89
CA LYS A 289 12.64 7.43 20.35
C LYS A 289 11.99 7.83 21.65
#